data_e252a791542f86d45f719775c5fdd912
#
_entry.id   e252a791542f86d45f719775c5fdd912
#
_cell.length_a   1.000
_cell.length_b   1.000
_cell.length_c   1.000
_cell.angle_alpha   90.00
_cell.angle_beta   90.00
_cell.angle_gamma   90.00
#
_symmetry.space_group_name_H-M   'P 1'
#
loop_
_entity.id
_entity.type
_entity.pdbx_description
1 polymer ?
#
loop_
_entity_poly.entity_id
_entity_poly.type
_entity_poly.pdbx_seq_one_letter_code
_entity_poly.pdbx_strand_id
1 'polypeptide(L)'
;MNEFVFEATPWELALDEMRYGDTLSAARFLTLLEGESEETVEEAFEDLAGGHVTLDIAELPKTLGTGETAVRLRREAELVKTGLNPAVLEPGDPLRLYLEEVAGTPVCGDELALAADAAKGDERVMERLTNLGLSRVIELAKEYTGYGVLLLDLIQEGSLGLWQAIGCYEGGDYMAHKDWWIRQSLARAVTMQARQSGVGHKLREAMEDYRSVDERLLCDLGRNPTVEEIAEEMHISAQEAAAVAKMVENARMMGKVHAPEVEDDPAEEEAHVEDTALFQMRQRIAELLEGVSEEDAKLLTLRFGLEGGLPLSPADTGRKLGLTPEEVVAREAAALSMLRNQ
;
A
#
# COMPACT_ATOMS: atom_id res chain seq x y z
N MET A 1 -20.52 7.10 35.26
CA MET A 1 -19.19 7.38 34.70
C MET A 1 -19.14 6.61 33.39
N ASN A 2 -19.28 7.31 32.25
CA ASN A 2 -19.10 6.67 30.96
C ASN A 2 -17.59 6.46 30.78
N GLU A 3 -17.15 5.23 30.79
CA GLU A 3 -15.85 4.87 30.25
C GLU A 3 -15.93 5.13 28.74
N PHE A 4 -15.23 6.16 28.29
CA PHE A 4 -14.92 6.31 26.87
C PHE A 4 -13.96 5.15 26.55
N VAL A 5 -14.50 4.11 25.91
CA VAL A 5 -13.67 3.14 25.21
C VAL A 5 -13.08 3.91 24.03
N PHE A 6 -11.82 4.28 24.13
CA PHE A 6 -11.06 4.76 22.98
C PHE A 6 -10.89 3.57 22.05
N GLU A 7 -11.68 3.51 20.99
CA GLU A 7 -11.40 2.59 19.90
C GLU A 7 -10.11 3.09 19.23
N ALA A 8 -9.09 2.22 19.19
CA ALA A 8 -7.82 2.52 18.55
C ALA A 8 -8.06 2.88 17.07
N THR A 9 -7.39 3.90 16.60
CA THR A 9 -7.49 4.32 15.19
C THR A 9 -6.88 3.26 14.26
N PRO A 10 -7.28 3.20 12.98
CA PRO A 10 -6.67 2.28 12.02
C PRO A 10 -5.13 2.44 11.92
N TRP A 11 -4.63 3.65 12.17
CA TRP A 11 -3.19 3.93 12.22
C TRP A 11 -2.53 3.32 13.45
N GLU A 12 -3.10 3.52 14.65
CA GLU A 12 -2.55 2.95 15.90
C GLU A 12 -2.50 1.42 15.83
N LEU A 13 -3.52 0.77 15.30
CA LEU A 13 -3.53 -0.67 15.09
C LEU A 13 -2.45 -1.12 14.11
N ALA A 14 -2.26 -0.39 13.02
CA ALA A 14 -1.22 -0.69 12.05
C ALA A 14 0.19 -0.48 12.61
N LEU A 15 0.37 0.54 13.47
CA LEU A 15 1.64 0.84 14.11
C LEU A 15 2.06 -0.27 15.09
N ASP A 16 1.12 -0.80 15.87
CA ASP A 16 1.37 -1.90 16.81
C ASP A 16 1.83 -3.20 16.11
N GLU A 17 1.47 -3.39 14.84
CA GLU A 17 1.91 -4.52 14.03
C GLU A 17 3.32 -4.37 13.45
N MET A 18 3.79 -3.12 13.31
CA MET A 18 5.07 -2.83 12.65
C MET A 18 6.25 -3.13 13.57
N ARG A 19 7.30 -3.68 12.97
CA ARG A 19 8.57 -3.96 13.65
C ARG A 19 9.63 -3.00 13.17
N TYR A 20 10.63 -2.82 14.00
CA TYR A 20 11.81 -2.03 13.65
C TYR A 20 12.44 -2.51 12.34
N GLY A 21 12.60 -1.61 11.38
CA GLY A 21 13.17 -1.89 10.07
C GLY A 21 12.20 -2.43 9.01
N ASP A 22 10.90 -2.49 9.30
CA ASP A 22 9.88 -2.87 8.33
C ASP A 22 9.73 -1.83 7.20
N THR A 23 8.98 -2.19 6.17
CA THR A 23 8.65 -1.30 5.06
C THR A 23 7.13 -1.15 4.95
N LEU A 24 6.65 0.10 4.94
CA LEU A 24 5.25 0.44 4.74
C LEU A 24 5.06 1.07 3.36
N SER A 25 4.05 0.62 2.60
CA SER A 25 3.67 1.28 1.36
C SER A 25 3.04 2.65 1.64
N ALA A 26 3.49 3.68 0.91
CA ALA A 26 2.92 5.03 1.00
C ALA A 26 1.45 5.08 0.58
N ALA A 27 1.01 4.23 -0.34
CA ALA A 27 -0.38 4.08 -0.71
C ALA A 27 -1.23 3.63 0.49
N ARG A 28 -0.75 2.65 1.25
CA ARG A 28 -1.40 2.19 2.47
C ARG A 28 -1.37 3.26 3.57
N PHE A 29 -0.24 3.92 3.78
CA PHE A 29 -0.13 5.04 4.73
C PHE A 29 -1.20 6.09 4.46
N LEU A 30 -1.40 6.48 3.19
CA LEU A 30 -2.44 7.43 2.79
C LEU A 30 -3.86 6.93 3.04
N THR A 31 -4.13 5.63 2.89
CA THR A 31 -5.47 5.06 3.15
C THR A 31 -5.77 4.93 4.63
N LEU A 32 -4.77 4.66 5.46
CA LEU A 32 -4.91 4.57 6.92
C LEU A 32 -5.17 5.93 7.58
N LEU A 33 -4.57 6.99 7.03
CA LEU A 33 -4.64 8.35 7.55
C LEU A 33 -5.58 9.25 6.73
N GLU A 34 -6.49 8.67 5.94
CA GLU A 34 -7.46 9.45 5.20
C GLU A 34 -8.47 10.10 6.14
N GLY A 35 -8.67 11.41 5.98
CA GLY A 35 -9.58 12.18 6.83
C GLY A 35 -8.94 12.68 8.14
N GLU A 36 -7.76 12.18 8.50
CA GLU A 36 -7.05 12.63 9.69
C GLU A 36 -6.50 14.06 9.54
N SER A 37 -6.23 14.69 10.67
CA SER A 37 -5.67 16.05 10.69
C SER A 37 -4.23 16.07 10.16
N GLU A 38 -3.74 17.25 9.81
CA GLU A 38 -2.35 17.43 9.39
C GLU A 38 -1.37 17.10 10.54
N GLU A 39 -1.76 17.42 11.76
CA GLU A 39 -1.02 17.15 12.99
C GLU A 39 -0.85 15.65 13.26
N THR A 40 -1.92 14.87 13.14
CA THR A 40 -1.90 13.41 13.26
C THR A 40 -1.02 12.75 12.20
N VAL A 41 -1.02 13.29 10.98
CA VAL A 41 -0.16 12.77 9.90
C VAL A 41 1.31 13.08 10.14
N GLU A 42 1.63 14.24 10.69
CA GLU A 42 3.00 14.58 11.09
C GLU A 42 3.49 13.65 12.22
N GLU A 43 2.68 13.41 13.24
CA GLU A 43 2.97 12.44 14.30
C GLU A 43 3.21 11.04 13.72
N ALA A 44 2.39 10.61 12.76
CA ALA A 44 2.57 9.32 12.10
C ALA A 44 3.90 9.20 11.34
N PHE A 45 4.40 10.27 10.74
CA PHE A 45 5.74 10.28 10.14
C PHE A 45 6.85 10.19 11.19
N GLU A 46 6.66 10.82 12.36
CA GLU A 46 7.60 10.72 13.48
C GLU A 46 7.63 9.28 14.04
N ASP A 47 6.49 8.63 14.16
CA ASP A 47 6.38 7.22 14.57
C ASP A 47 7.13 6.29 13.61
N LEU A 48 6.95 6.47 12.29
CA LEU A 48 7.69 5.70 11.28
C LEU A 48 9.20 5.91 11.42
N ALA A 49 9.62 7.15 11.64
CA ALA A 49 11.04 7.46 11.84
C ALA A 49 11.58 6.84 13.13
N GLY A 50 10.84 6.89 14.22
CA GLY A 50 11.18 6.28 15.51
C GLY A 50 11.29 4.75 15.45
N GLY A 51 10.38 4.10 14.71
CA GLY A 51 10.41 2.67 14.41
C GLY A 51 11.40 2.25 13.34
N HIS A 52 12.11 3.21 12.73
CA HIS A 52 12.98 2.98 11.56
C HIS A 52 12.26 2.27 10.39
N VAL A 53 10.94 2.52 10.26
CA VAL A 53 10.10 1.94 9.23
C VAL A 53 10.29 2.72 7.92
N THR A 54 10.65 2.02 6.85
CA THR A 54 10.89 2.64 5.55
C THR A 54 9.58 2.85 4.80
N LEU A 55 9.34 4.07 4.31
CA LEU A 55 8.18 4.39 3.49
C LEU A 55 8.48 4.13 2.00
N ASP A 56 7.74 3.20 1.38
CA ASP A 56 7.90 2.84 -0.03
C ASP A 56 6.84 3.53 -0.89
N ILE A 57 7.29 4.31 -1.89
CA ILE A 57 6.43 5.04 -2.82
C ILE A 57 6.11 4.29 -4.12
N ALA A 58 6.59 3.06 -4.30
CA ALA A 58 6.50 2.32 -5.56
C ALA A 58 5.05 2.11 -6.05
N GLU A 59 4.10 2.04 -5.13
CA GLU A 59 2.66 1.87 -5.43
C GLU A 59 1.93 3.19 -5.71
N LEU A 60 2.56 4.34 -5.47
CA LEU A 60 1.94 5.63 -5.79
C LEU A 60 1.89 5.87 -7.30
N PRO A 61 0.78 6.42 -7.81
CA PRO A 61 0.69 6.76 -9.22
C PRO A 61 1.64 7.91 -9.56
N LYS A 62 2.40 7.76 -10.64
CA LYS A 62 3.19 8.86 -11.17
C LYS A 62 2.26 9.90 -11.78
N THR A 63 2.21 11.08 -11.18
CA THR A 63 1.40 12.19 -11.65
C THR A 63 2.27 13.40 -11.95
N LEU A 64 2.11 13.96 -13.12
CA LEU A 64 2.82 15.20 -13.50
C LEU A 64 1.99 16.45 -13.23
N GLY A 65 0.84 16.33 -12.54
CA GLY A 65 -0.04 17.45 -12.28
C GLY A 65 -0.71 18.03 -13.53
N THR A 66 -1.32 19.20 -13.39
CA THR A 66 -1.98 19.94 -14.47
C THR A 66 -1.46 21.38 -14.51
N GLY A 67 -1.61 22.05 -15.67
CA GLY A 67 -1.24 23.47 -15.83
C GLY A 67 0.27 23.73 -15.95
N GLU A 68 0.72 24.87 -15.48
CA GLU A 68 2.13 25.32 -15.60
C GLU A 68 3.10 24.42 -14.84
N THR A 69 2.70 23.92 -13.68
CA THR A 69 3.50 23.00 -12.88
C THR A 69 3.78 21.70 -13.64
N ALA A 70 2.80 21.19 -14.37
CA ALA A 70 2.99 19.99 -15.20
C ALA A 70 4.05 20.16 -16.29
N VAL A 71 4.14 21.36 -16.87
CA VAL A 71 5.16 21.66 -17.88
C VAL A 71 6.55 21.66 -17.25
N ARG A 72 6.68 22.25 -16.07
CA ARG A 72 7.95 22.27 -15.32
C ARG A 72 8.35 20.84 -14.91
N LEU A 73 7.46 20.06 -14.35
CA LEU A 73 7.71 18.68 -13.95
C LEU A 73 8.15 17.79 -15.13
N ARG A 74 7.52 17.95 -16.31
CA ARG A 74 7.95 17.24 -17.53
C ARG A 74 9.35 17.64 -17.97
N ARG A 75 9.66 18.93 -17.92
CA ARG A 75 11.00 19.44 -18.26
C ARG A 75 12.05 18.89 -17.30
N GLU A 76 11.78 18.87 -16.00
CA GLU A 76 12.67 18.31 -14.99
C GLU A 76 12.86 16.80 -15.16
N ALA A 77 11.79 16.05 -15.45
CA ALA A 77 11.89 14.61 -15.73
C ALA A 77 12.77 14.31 -16.96
N GLU A 78 12.69 15.12 -18.02
CA GLU A 78 13.60 15.00 -19.18
C GLU A 78 15.04 15.40 -18.81
N LEU A 79 15.22 16.42 -17.99
CA LEU A 79 16.53 16.86 -17.51
C LEU A 79 17.21 15.74 -16.69
N VAL A 80 16.44 15.06 -15.83
CA VAL A 80 16.94 13.91 -15.05
C VAL A 80 17.40 12.78 -15.97
N LYS A 81 16.63 12.44 -17.01
CA LYS A 81 17.00 11.41 -17.99
C LYS A 81 18.28 11.76 -18.76
N THR A 82 18.53 13.04 -19.02
CA THR A 82 19.70 13.52 -19.76
C THR A 82 20.94 13.78 -18.87
N GLY A 83 20.86 13.44 -17.58
CA GLY A 83 21.99 13.49 -16.66
C GLY A 83 22.15 14.81 -15.91
N LEU A 84 21.08 15.60 -15.74
CA LEU A 84 21.08 16.87 -14.98
C LEU A 84 22.14 17.88 -15.45
N ASN A 85 22.20 18.17 -16.75
CA ASN A 85 23.12 19.18 -17.27
C ASN A 85 22.57 20.61 -16.98
N PRO A 86 23.18 21.41 -16.08
CA PRO A 86 22.69 22.75 -15.75
C PRO A 86 22.67 23.71 -16.97
N ALA A 87 23.50 23.47 -17.97
CA ALA A 87 23.57 24.32 -19.17
C ALA A 87 22.30 24.29 -20.05
N VAL A 88 21.43 23.31 -19.86
CA VAL A 88 20.12 23.19 -20.55
C VAL A 88 19.05 24.10 -19.94
N LEU A 89 19.26 24.50 -18.68
CA LEU A 89 18.36 25.41 -17.95
C LEU A 89 18.69 26.86 -18.26
N GLU A 90 17.67 27.75 -18.10
CA GLU A 90 17.87 29.18 -18.29
C GLU A 90 18.83 29.77 -17.25
N PRO A 91 19.58 30.83 -17.56
CA PRO A 91 20.59 31.39 -16.63
C PRO A 91 20.05 31.88 -15.28
N GLY A 92 18.74 32.16 -15.19
CA GLY A 92 18.08 32.59 -13.97
C GLY A 92 17.23 31.51 -13.28
N ASP A 93 17.30 30.27 -13.75
CA ASP A 93 16.54 29.17 -13.17
C ASP A 93 17.13 28.80 -11.79
N PRO A 94 16.32 28.80 -10.71
CA PRO A 94 16.80 28.48 -9.37
C PRO A 94 17.47 27.12 -9.26
N LEU A 95 16.97 26.10 -9.98
CA LEU A 95 17.58 24.78 -10.01
C LEU A 95 18.98 24.82 -10.63
N ARG A 96 19.16 25.60 -11.72
CA ARG A 96 20.46 25.77 -12.33
C ARG A 96 21.46 26.40 -11.37
N LEU A 97 21.08 27.51 -10.72
CA LEU A 97 21.92 28.22 -9.77
C LEU A 97 22.37 27.30 -8.63
N TYR A 98 21.45 26.54 -8.08
CA TYR A 98 21.74 25.57 -7.03
C TYR A 98 22.72 24.48 -7.48
N LEU A 99 22.50 23.87 -8.66
CA LEU A 99 23.39 22.84 -9.20
C LEU A 99 24.80 23.35 -9.48
N GLU A 100 24.92 24.60 -9.99
CA GLU A 100 26.22 25.25 -10.23
C GLU A 100 26.97 25.56 -8.92
N GLU A 101 26.23 25.97 -7.86
CA GLU A 101 26.78 26.23 -6.53
C GLU A 101 27.30 24.96 -5.87
N VAL A 102 26.48 23.88 -5.88
CA VAL A 102 26.89 22.57 -5.31
C VAL A 102 28.10 22.00 -6.06
N ALA A 103 28.12 22.10 -7.40
CA ALA A 103 29.26 21.65 -8.20
C ALA A 103 30.56 22.46 -7.95
N GLY A 104 30.42 23.73 -7.56
CA GLY A 104 31.51 24.62 -7.20
C GLY A 104 32.04 24.44 -5.77
N THR A 105 31.31 23.74 -4.92
CA THR A 105 31.67 23.53 -3.51
C THR A 105 32.79 22.49 -3.40
N PRO A 106 33.96 22.84 -2.80
CA PRO A 106 35.09 21.91 -2.69
C PRO A 106 34.72 20.76 -1.73
N VAL A 107 34.56 19.57 -2.28
CA VAL A 107 34.27 18.34 -1.55
C VAL A 107 35.59 17.70 -1.12
N CYS A 108 36.03 17.93 0.11
CA CYS A 108 37.22 17.29 0.67
C CYS A 108 37.00 16.92 2.14
N GLY A 109 36.98 15.64 2.43
CA GLY A 109 36.87 15.12 3.80
C GLY A 109 36.47 13.64 3.84
N ASP A 110 36.83 13.00 4.95
CA ASP A 110 36.32 11.68 5.29
C ASP A 110 34.97 11.87 6.02
N GLU A 111 33.88 11.57 5.35
CA GLU A 111 32.54 11.74 5.90
C GLU A 111 32.35 10.95 7.20
N LEU A 112 32.88 9.73 7.30
CA LEU A 112 32.76 8.90 8.49
C LEU A 112 33.49 9.50 9.69
N ALA A 113 34.69 10.02 9.49
CA ALA A 113 35.43 10.69 10.54
C ALA A 113 34.74 11.98 11.00
N LEU A 114 34.20 12.76 10.05
CA LEU A 114 33.44 13.97 10.36
C LEU A 114 32.11 13.66 11.07
N ALA A 115 31.43 12.58 10.70
CA ALA A 115 30.17 12.16 11.36
C ALA A 115 30.37 11.86 12.85
N ALA A 116 31.47 11.18 13.19
CA ALA A 116 31.84 10.90 14.59
C ALA A 116 32.15 12.19 15.40
N ASP A 117 32.64 13.23 14.73
CA ASP A 117 32.90 14.53 15.36
C ASP A 117 31.63 15.39 15.40
N ALA A 118 30.77 15.35 14.39
CA ALA A 118 29.48 16.04 14.34
C ALA A 118 28.56 15.60 15.50
N ALA A 119 28.59 14.31 15.87
CA ALA A 119 27.87 13.77 17.02
C ALA A 119 28.23 14.45 18.37
N LYS A 120 29.33 15.20 18.42
CA LYS A 120 29.75 16.00 19.59
C LYS A 120 29.14 17.42 19.59
N GLY A 121 28.36 17.79 18.58
CA GLY A 121 27.64 19.08 18.51
C GLY A 121 28.47 20.24 17.93
N ASP A 122 29.55 19.98 17.17
CA ASP A 122 30.32 21.05 16.49
C ASP A 122 29.59 21.50 15.20
N GLU A 123 28.99 22.69 15.24
CA GLU A 123 28.23 23.28 14.14
C GLU A 123 29.05 23.39 12.83
N ARG A 124 30.36 23.67 12.93
CA ARG A 124 31.22 23.78 11.75
C ARG A 124 31.45 22.44 11.08
N VAL A 125 31.52 21.39 11.89
CA VAL A 125 31.66 20.02 11.38
C VAL A 125 30.35 19.58 10.74
N MET A 126 29.21 19.92 11.35
CA MET A 126 27.87 19.63 10.81
C MET A 126 27.67 20.34 9.45
N GLU A 127 27.99 21.63 9.36
CA GLU A 127 27.92 22.40 8.09
C GLU A 127 28.79 21.76 6.99
N ARG A 128 30.01 21.39 7.34
CA ARG A 128 30.93 20.75 6.40
C ARG A 128 30.43 19.39 5.94
N LEU A 129 29.90 18.58 6.85
CA LEU A 129 29.34 17.26 6.56
C LEU A 129 28.08 17.38 5.69
N THR A 130 27.23 18.39 5.96
CA THR A 130 26.08 18.71 5.12
C THR A 130 26.53 19.02 3.68
N ASN A 131 27.50 19.90 3.50
CA ASN A 131 28.01 20.26 2.17
C ASN A 131 28.58 19.05 1.41
N LEU A 132 29.25 18.12 2.11
CA LEU A 132 29.73 16.87 1.52
C LEU A 132 28.59 15.97 1.04
N GLY A 133 27.48 15.95 1.77
CA GLY A 133 26.31 15.09 1.50
C GLY A 133 25.40 15.61 0.39
N LEU A 134 25.44 16.90 0.00
CA LEU A 134 24.50 17.49 -0.98
C LEU A 134 24.49 16.80 -2.33
N SER A 135 25.64 16.35 -2.83
CA SER A 135 25.73 15.59 -4.09
C SER A 135 24.92 14.29 -4.00
N ARG A 136 24.94 13.62 -2.82
CA ARG A 136 24.18 12.40 -2.59
C ARG A 136 22.68 12.67 -2.51
N VAL A 137 22.28 13.78 -1.90
CA VAL A 137 20.86 14.22 -1.89
C VAL A 137 20.36 14.39 -3.32
N ILE A 138 21.10 15.07 -4.19
CA ILE A 138 20.74 15.27 -5.60
C ILE A 138 20.58 13.92 -6.33
N GLU A 139 21.49 12.97 -6.10
CA GLU A 139 21.40 11.63 -6.70
C GLU A 139 20.15 10.90 -6.30
N LEU A 140 19.83 10.89 -5.00
CA LEU A 140 18.64 10.22 -4.48
C LEU A 140 17.34 10.94 -4.90
N ALA A 141 17.32 12.27 -4.90
CA ALA A 141 16.15 13.05 -5.30
C ALA A 141 15.68 12.75 -6.75
N LYS A 142 16.61 12.41 -7.64
CA LYS A 142 16.26 11.99 -9.03
C LYS A 142 15.34 10.77 -9.07
N GLU A 143 15.49 9.83 -8.15
CA GLU A 143 14.69 8.61 -8.10
C GLU A 143 13.22 8.91 -7.74
N TYR A 144 12.97 10.05 -7.07
CA TYR A 144 11.66 10.50 -6.61
C TYR A 144 10.97 11.48 -7.56
N THR A 145 11.53 11.73 -8.73
CA THR A 145 10.89 12.61 -9.74
C THR A 145 9.72 11.92 -10.43
N GLY A 146 8.72 12.72 -10.83
CA GLY A 146 7.53 12.23 -11.55
C GLY A 146 6.31 11.97 -10.67
N TYR A 147 6.38 12.27 -9.37
CA TYR A 147 5.28 12.14 -8.41
C TYR A 147 4.65 13.49 -8.03
N GLY A 148 4.78 14.50 -8.88
CA GLY A 148 4.12 15.80 -8.69
C GLY A 148 4.90 16.81 -7.86
N VAL A 149 6.08 16.47 -7.36
CA VAL A 149 6.99 17.35 -6.62
C VAL A 149 8.12 17.82 -7.55
N LEU A 150 8.46 19.12 -7.50
CA LEU A 150 9.57 19.68 -8.28
C LEU A 150 10.91 19.16 -7.75
N LEU A 151 11.89 18.98 -8.65
CA LEU A 151 13.20 18.45 -8.26
C LEU A 151 13.91 19.32 -7.22
N LEU A 152 13.79 20.64 -7.33
CA LEU A 152 14.39 21.54 -6.33
C LEU A 152 13.76 21.38 -4.95
N ASP A 153 12.44 21.19 -4.88
CA ASP A 153 11.73 20.96 -3.62
C ASP A 153 12.13 19.60 -3.03
N LEU A 154 12.25 18.55 -3.85
CA LEU A 154 12.80 17.26 -3.43
C LEU A 154 14.21 17.39 -2.87
N ILE A 155 15.09 18.17 -3.52
CA ILE A 155 16.45 18.39 -3.04
C ILE A 155 16.44 19.12 -1.69
N GLN A 156 15.55 20.09 -1.48
CA GLN A 156 15.41 20.80 -0.21
C GLN A 156 14.94 19.83 0.90
N GLU A 157 13.91 19.03 0.65
CA GLU A 157 13.43 18.03 1.59
C GLU A 157 14.49 16.96 1.90
N GLY A 158 15.18 16.47 0.87
CA GLY A 158 16.30 15.54 1.06
C GLY A 158 17.46 16.14 1.85
N SER A 159 17.69 17.45 1.73
CA SER A 159 18.71 18.18 2.52
C SER A 159 18.31 18.28 3.99
N LEU A 160 17.02 18.44 4.30
CA LEU A 160 16.51 18.34 5.67
C LEU A 160 16.70 16.95 6.25
N GLY A 161 16.44 15.88 5.45
CA GLY A 161 16.73 14.51 5.85
C GLY A 161 18.20 14.25 6.13
N LEU A 162 19.08 14.80 5.29
CA LEU A 162 20.53 14.75 5.53
C LEU A 162 20.92 15.45 6.85
N TRP A 163 20.33 16.60 7.12
CA TRP A 163 20.59 17.32 8.38
C TRP A 163 20.11 16.54 9.60
N GLN A 164 18.95 15.91 9.52
CA GLN A 164 18.43 15.01 10.55
C GLN A 164 19.37 13.81 10.76
N ALA A 165 19.84 13.18 9.67
CA ALA A 165 20.79 12.08 9.74
C ALA A 165 22.07 12.44 10.50
N ILE A 166 22.58 13.64 10.26
CA ILE A 166 23.79 14.14 10.95
C ILE A 166 23.51 14.33 12.47
N GLY A 167 22.33 14.87 12.80
CA GLY A 167 21.94 15.15 14.18
C GLY A 167 21.63 13.89 15.02
N CYS A 168 21.13 12.83 14.37
CA CYS A 168 20.72 11.58 15.04
C CYS A 168 21.76 10.44 14.89
N TYR A 169 22.95 10.72 14.38
CA TYR A 169 23.96 9.69 14.18
C TYR A 169 24.64 9.31 15.50
N GLU A 170 24.46 8.07 15.93
CA GLU A 170 25.03 7.50 17.16
C GLU A 170 26.17 6.51 16.90
N GLY A 171 26.48 6.22 15.64
CA GLY A 171 27.54 5.31 15.23
C GLY A 171 27.08 4.25 14.23
N GLY A 172 28.02 3.45 13.73
CA GLY A 172 27.74 2.39 12.76
C GLY A 172 28.04 2.82 11.29
N ASP A 173 27.30 2.27 10.34
CA ASP A 173 27.44 2.62 8.92
C ASP A 173 26.76 3.97 8.63
N TYR A 174 27.54 5.05 8.63
CA TYR A 174 27.05 6.40 8.35
C TYR A 174 26.44 6.54 6.96
N MET A 175 26.98 5.83 5.95
CA MET A 175 26.48 5.95 4.58
C MET A 175 25.05 5.35 4.47
N ALA A 176 24.85 4.18 5.04
CA ALA A 176 23.50 3.56 5.08
C ALA A 176 22.53 4.38 5.92
N HIS A 177 22.96 4.89 7.07
CA HIS A 177 22.17 5.76 7.95
C HIS A 177 21.74 7.05 7.24
N LYS A 178 22.69 7.75 6.61
CA LYS A 178 22.44 8.96 5.83
C LYS A 178 21.45 8.73 4.69
N ASP A 179 21.70 7.68 3.89
CA ASP A 179 20.84 7.34 2.75
C ASP A 179 19.41 7.02 3.18
N TRP A 180 19.23 6.35 4.32
CA TRP A 180 17.91 6.05 4.85
C TRP A 180 17.13 7.32 5.22
N TRP A 181 17.73 8.25 5.97
CA TRP A 181 17.10 9.50 6.35
C TRP A 181 16.75 10.38 5.16
N ILE A 182 17.65 10.48 4.16
CA ILE A 182 17.38 11.23 2.94
C ILE A 182 16.18 10.59 2.20
N ARG A 183 16.16 9.27 2.01
CA ARG A 183 15.06 8.57 1.34
C ARG A 183 13.74 8.72 2.09
N GLN A 184 13.77 8.67 3.40
CA GLN A 184 12.59 8.87 4.23
C GLN A 184 11.99 10.27 4.06
N SER A 185 12.81 11.32 4.07
CA SER A 185 12.35 12.69 3.81
C SER A 185 11.80 12.88 2.40
N LEU A 186 12.46 12.30 1.39
CA LEU A 186 11.97 12.33 0.01
C LEU A 186 10.64 11.60 -0.14
N ALA A 187 10.50 10.42 0.47
CA ALA A 187 9.26 9.65 0.46
C ALA A 187 8.13 10.40 1.18
N ARG A 188 8.43 11.06 2.32
CA ARG A 188 7.49 11.94 3.01
C ARG A 188 6.98 13.05 2.10
N ALA A 189 7.88 13.79 1.43
CA ALA A 189 7.51 14.89 0.54
C ALA A 189 6.58 14.43 -0.59
N VAL A 190 6.89 13.30 -1.22
CA VAL A 190 6.05 12.69 -2.28
C VAL A 190 4.70 12.25 -1.73
N THR A 191 4.67 11.63 -0.55
CA THR A 191 3.44 11.15 0.10
C THR A 191 2.53 12.31 0.48
N MET A 192 3.08 13.40 1.03
CA MET A 192 2.33 14.61 1.34
C MET A 192 1.75 15.27 0.08
N GLN A 193 2.51 15.33 -1.01
CA GLN A 193 2.02 15.81 -2.30
C GLN A 193 0.89 14.93 -2.85
N ALA A 194 1.03 13.62 -2.73
CA ALA A 194 -0.02 12.67 -3.13
C ALA A 194 -1.29 12.85 -2.30
N ARG A 195 -1.16 13.08 -0.98
CA ARG A 195 -2.27 13.39 -0.09
C ARG A 195 -3.00 14.66 -0.52
N GLN A 196 -2.28 15.76 -0.73
CA GLN A 196 -2.86 17.03 -1.18
C GLN A 196 -3.58 16.92 -2.54
N SER A 197 -3.11 16.02 -3.39
CA SER A 197 -3.72 15.71 -4.68
C SER A 197 -4.92 14.75 -4.60
N GLY A 198 -5.32 14.33 -3.39
CA GLY A 198 -6.44 13.42 -3.16
C GLY A 198 -6.18 11.98 -3.64
N VAL A 199 -4.93 11.56 -3.73
CA VAL A 199 -4.57 10.21 -4.18
C VAL A 199 -5.09 9.15 -3.20
N GLY A 200 -5.03 9.39 -1.89
CA GLY A 200 -5.52 8.47 -0.86
C GLY A 200 -7.00 8.12 -1.07
N HIS A 201 -7.84 9.14 -1.26
CA HIS A 201 -9.27 8.96 -1.53
C HIS A 201 -9.52 8.13 -2.81
N LYS A 202 -8.85 8.46 -3.90
CA LYS A 202 -8.97 7.71 -5.16
C LYS A 202 -8.51 6.27 -5.06
N LEU A 203 -7.46 6.02 -4.26
CA LEU A 203 -6.99 4.65 -4.02
C LEU A 203 -8.00 3.84 -3.22
N ARG A 204 -8.59 4.43 -2.17
CA ARG A 204 -9.64 3.77 -1.40
C ARG A 204 -10.85 3.47 -2.29
N GLU A 205 -11.34 4.45 -3.03
CA GLU A 205 -12.46 4.28 -3.97
C GLU A 205 -12.16 3.13 -4.96
N ALA A 206 -10.96 3.13 -5.56
CA ALA A 206 -10.55 2.06 -6.47
C ALA A 206 -10.48 0.68 -5.79
N MET A 207 -10.06 0.60 -4.52
CA MET A 207 -10.04 -0.65 -3.76
C MET A 207 -11.45 -1.14 -3.42
N GLU A 208 -12.37 -0.24 -3.08
CA GLU A 208 -13.78 -0.55 -2.81
C GLU A 208 -14.48 -1.01 -4.08
N ASP A 209 -14.28 -0.31 -5.20
CA ASP A 209 -14.79 -0.70 -6.51
C ASP A 209 -14.27 -2.08 -6.93
N TYR A 210 -12.97 -2.31 -6.77
CA TYR A 210 -12.35 -3.61 -7.07
C TYR A 210 -13.01 -4.75 -6.27
N ARG A 211 -13.21 -4.58 -4.96
CA ARG A 211 -13.86 -5.57 -4.11
C ARG A 211 -15.30 -5.83 -4.52
N SER A 212 -16.05 -4.76 -4.80
CA SER A 212 -17.43 -4.86 -5.26
C SER A 212 -17.55 -5.62 -6.58
N VAL A 213 -16.65 -5.34 -7.53
CA VAL A 213 -16.60 -6.04 -8.83
C VAL A 213 -16.17 -7.49 -8.66
N ASP A 214 -15.15 -7.76 -7.83
CA ASP A 214 -14.66 -9.10 -7.52
C ASP A 214 -15.79 -9.98 -6.93
N GLU A 215 -16.51 -9.48 -5.93
CA GLU A 215 -17.65 -10.17 -5.31
C GLU A 215 -18.78 -10.42 -6.30
N ARG A 216 -19.12 -9.43 -7.13
CA ARG A 216 -20.18 -9.58 -8.15
C ARG A 216 -19.79 -10.61 -9.20
N LEU A 217 -18.59 -10.54 -9.77
CA LEU A 217 -18.10 -11.48 -10.76
C LEU A 217 -17.94 -12.90 -10.16
N LEU A 218 -17.54 -13.01 -8.88
CA LEU A 218 -17.51 -14.29 -8.18
C LEU A 218 -18.88 -14.94 -8.13
N CYS A 219 -19.93 -14.15 -7.85
CA CYS A 219 -21.32 -14.63 -7.86
C CYS A 219 -21.79 -15.02 -9.27
N ASP A 220 -21.48 -14.20 -10.29
CA ASP A 220 -21.94 -14.40 -11.66
C ASP A 220 -21.23 -15.58 -12.34
N LEU A 221 -19.93 -15.72 -12.15
CA LEU A 221 -19.10 -16.76 -12.78
C LEU A 221 -19.06 -18.05 -11.99
N GLY A 222 -19.38 -18.03 -10.70
CA GLY A 222 -19.27 -19.18 -9.78
C GLY A 222 -17.81 -19.65 -9.59
N ARG A 223 -16.82 -18.82 -9.90
CA ARG A 223 -15.38 -18.99 -9.69
C ARG A 223 -14.73 -17.65 -9.42
N ASN A 224 -13.53 -17.67 -8.85
CA ASN A 224 -12.75 -16.44 -8.71
C ASN A 224 -12.50 -15.81 -10.09
N PRO A 225 -12.83 -14.52 -10.27
CA PRO A 225 -12.53 -13.81 -11.50
C PRO A 225 -11.02 -13.63 -11.69
N THR A 226 -10.58 -13.48 -12.92
CA THR A 226 -9.20 -13.11 -13.22
C THR A 226 -9.04 -11.58 -13.13
N VAL A 227 -7.79 -11.12 -12.97
CA VAL A 227 -7.49 -9.67 -12.92
C VAL A 227 -7.92 -8.97 -14.23
N GLU A 228 -7.81 -9.67 -15.35
CA GLU A 228 -8.23 -9.17 -16.67
C GLU A 228 -9.75 -9.01 -16.76
N GLU A 229 -10.53 -9.95 -16.20
CA GLU A 229 -11.99 -9.86 -16.16
C GLU A 229 -12.45 -8.71 -15.29
N ILE A 230 -11.79 -8.49 -14.14
CA ILE A 230 -12.07 -7.34 -13.28
C ILE A 230 -11.67 -6.03 -13.98
N ALA A 231 -10.53 -5.99 -14.67
CA ALA A 231 -10.06 -4.84 -15.41
C ALA A 231 -11.05 -4.40 -16.51
N GLU A 232 -11.61 -5.37 -17.25
CA GLU A 232 -12.63 -5.12 -18.26
C GLU A 232 -13.89 -4.53 -17.66
N GLU A 233 -14.36 -5.06 -16.55
CA GLU A 233 -15.58 -4.59 -15.88
C GLU A 233 -15.40 -3.21 -15.24
N MET A 234 -14.23 -2.94 -14.66
CA MET A 234 -13.86 -1.62 -14.12
C MET A 234 -13.49 -0.59 -15.21
N HIS A 235 -13.36 -1.01 -16.46
CA HIS A 235 -12.89 -0.17 -17.58
C HIS A 235 -11.51 0.45 -17.37
N ILE A 236 -10.60 -0.28 -16.73
CA ILE A 236 -9.21 0.11 -16.47
C ILE A 236 -8.24 -0.84 -17.17
N SER A 237 -6.96 -0.48 -17.22
CA SER A 237 -5.95 -1.38 -17.77
C SER A 237 -5.68 -2.57 -16.83
N ALA A 238 -5.28 -3.70 -17.39
CA ALA A 238 -4.90 -4.89 -16.59
C ALA A 238 -3.74 -4.60 -15.61
N GLN A 239 -2.86 -3.64 -15.94
CA GLN A 239 -1.77 -3.23 -15.06
C GLN A 239 -2.29 -2.44 -13.85
N GLU A 240 -3.24 -1.53 -14.06
CA GLU A 240 -3.89 -0.78 -12.97
C GLU A 240 -4.70 -1.72 -12.08
N ALA A 241 -5.48 -2.63 -12.67
CA ALA A 241 -6.23 -3.64 -11.90
C ALA A 241 -5.30 -4.54 -11.08
N ALA A 242 -4.14 -4.96 -11.63
CA ALA A 242 -3.16 -5.74 -10.90
C ALA A 242 -2.52 -4.97 -9.72
N ALA A 243 -2.29 -3.67 -9.88
CA ALA A 243 -1.80 -2.82 -8.80
C ALA A 243 -2.84 -2.70 -7.68
N VAL A 244 -4.11 -2.46 -8.02
CA VAL A 244 -5.21 -2.39 -7.04
C VAL A 244 -5.42 -3.75 -6.36
N ALA A 245 -5.38 -4.86 -7.10
CA ALA A 245 -5.47 -6.21 -6.56
C ALA A 245 -4.41 -6.46 -5.48
N LYS A 246 -3.17 -6.07 -5.76
CA LYS A 246 -2.07 -6.19 -4.80
C LYS A 246 -2.30 -5.37 -3.53
N MET A 247 -2.83 -4.14 -3.66
CA MET A 247 -3.17 -3.30 -2.51
C MET A 247 -4.29 -3.93 -1.67
N VAL A 248 -5.34 -4.45 -2.32
CA VAL A 248 -6.45 -5.16 -1.66
C VAL A 248 -5.96 -6.41 -0.93
N GLU A 249 -5.09 -7.21 -1.57
CA GLU A 249 -4.53 -8.41 -0.93
C GLU A 249 -3.61 -8.07 0.25
N ASN A 250 -2.76 -7.05 0.11
CA ASN A 250 -1.92 -6.57 1.21
C ASN A 250 -2.78 -6.11 2.41
N ALA A 251 -3.87 -5.37 2.16
CA ALA A 251 -4.80 -4.96 3.21
C ALA A 251 -5.50 -6.15 3.88
N ARG A 252 -5.82 -7.19 3.09
CA ARG A 252 -6.48 -8.41 3.58
C ARG A 252 -5.54 -9.29 4.41
N MET A 253 -4.28 -9.38 4.03
CA MET A 253 -3.28 -10.19 4.76
C MET A 253 -3.02 -9.61 6.14
N MET A 254 -2.97 -8.30 6.31
CA MET A 254 -2.75 -7.66 7.60
C MET A 254 -4.00 -7.71 8.51
N GLY A 255 -5.20 -7.65 7.96
CA GLY A 255 -6.43 -7.90 8.73
C GLY A 255 -6.54 -9.34 9.28
N LYS A 256 -5.80 -10.30 8.72
CA LYS A 256 -5.74 -11.69 9.24
C LYS A 256 -4.72 -11.88 10.35
N VAL A 257 -3.72 -11.03 10.46
CA VAL A 257 -2.70 -11.09 11.54
C VAL A 257 -3.30 -10.61 12.87
N HIS A 258 -4.42 -9.87 12.81
CA HIS A 258 -5.13 -9.36 13.99
C HIS A 258 -6.22 -10.29 14.52
N ALA A 259 -6.40 -11.49 13.97
CA ALA A 259 -7.15 -12.52 14.67
C ALA A 259 -6.30 -12.95 15.89
N PRO A 260 -6.70 -12.68 17.14
CA PRO A 260 -5.94 -13.16 18.29
C PRO A 260 -5.77 -14.67 18.13
N GLU A 261 -4.53 -15.18 18.24
CA GLU A 261 -4.31 -16.59 18.48
C GLU A 261 -5.00 -16.88 19.83
N VAL A 262 -6.24 -17.35 19.75
CA VAL A 262 -6.93 -17.91 20.90
C VAL A 262 -6.19 -19.21 21.19
N GLU A 263 -5.38 -19.20 22.26
CA GLU A 263 -4.93 -20.45 22.87
C GLU A 263 -6.19 -21.30 23.10
N ASP A 264 -6.25 -22.48 22.49
CA ASP A 264 -7.33 -23.43 22.58
C ASP A 264 -7.56 -23.81 24.07
N ASP A 265 -8.41 -23.08 24.76
CA ASP A 265 -8.99 -23.52 26.01
C ASP A 265 -10.30 -24.28 25.64
N PRO A 266 -10.35 -25.61 25.80
CA PRO A 266 -11.46 -26.43 25.33
C PRO A 266 -12.80 -26.18 26.05
N ALA A 267 -12.89 -25.12 26.86
CA ALA A 267 -14.09 -24.76 27.63
C ALA A 267 -14.84 -23.51 27.10
N GLU A 268 -14.34 -22.82 26.06
CA GLU A 268 -14.98 -21.61 25.48
C GLU A 268 -15.37 -21.76 23.98
N GLU A 269 -15.72 -22.98 23.54
CA GLU A 269 -16.14 -23.28 22.15
C GLU A 269 -17.49 -22.62 21.74
N GLU A 270 -18.12 -21.80 22.58
CA GLU A 270 -19.46 -21.26 22.29
C GLU A 270 -19.54 -19.75 22.05
N ALA A 271 -18.43 -19.03 21.89
CA ALA A 271 -18.45 -17.58 21.69
C ALA A 271 -17.60 -17.04 20.50
N HIS A 272 -17.37 -17.86 19.46
CA HIS A 272 -16.85 -17.33 18.20
C HIS A 272 -18.03 -16.71 17.45
N VAL A 273 -18.12 -15.38 17.49
CA VAL A 273 -18.92 -14.62 16.54
C VAL A 273 -18.22 -14.77 15.18
N GLU A 274 -18.53 -15.87 14.49
CA GLU A 274 -18.25 -16.00 13.06
C GLU A 274 -18.71 -14.71 12.41
N ASP A 275 -17.86 -14.12 11.57
CA ASP A 275 -18.15 -12.92 10.81
C ASP A 275 -19.66 -12.90 10.44
N THR A 276 -20.39 -11.94 11.02
CA THR A 276 -21.86 -11.94 11.01
C THR A 276 -22.44 -12.07 9.60
N ALA A 277 -21.68 -11.59 8.60
CA ALA A 277 -22.04 -11.71 7.20
C ALA A 277 -21.88 -13.15 6.66
N LEU A 278 -20.78 -13.84 7.00
CA LEU A 278 -20.55 -15.24 6.61
C LEU A 278 -21.55 -16.19 7.31
N PHE A 279 -21.87 -15.90 8.58
CA PHE A 279 -22.88 -16.66 9.31
C PHE A 279 -24.28 -16.48 8.70
N GLN A 280 -24.67 -15.23 8.41
CA GLN A 280 -25.93 -14.92 7.74
C GLN A 280 -26.01 -15.55 6.34
N MET A 281 -24.89 -15.54 5.59
CA MET A 281 -24.83 -16.14 4.27
C MET A 281 -24.95 -17.67 4.34
N ARG A 282 -24.26 -18.33 5.29
CA ARG A 282 -24.38 -19.78 5.53
C ARG A 282 -25.79 -20.16 5.97
N GLN A 283 -26.40 -19.39 6.86
CA GLN A 283 -27.77 -19.61 7.32
C GLN A 283 -28.76 -19.47 6.15
N ARG A 284 -28.58 -18.45 5.31
CA ARG A 284 -29.42 -18.24 4.12
C ARG A 284 -29.26 -19.35 3.06
N ILE A 285 -28.04 -19.84 2.88
CA ILE A 285 -27.79 -21.02 2.02
C ILE A 285 -28.45 -22.27 2.59
N ALA A 286 -28.40 -22.50 3.91
CA ALA A 286 -29.04 -23.62 4.56
C ALA A 286 -30.60 -23.55 4.40
N GLU A 287 -31.19 -22.38 4.63
CA GLU A 287 -32.61 -22.13 4.41
C GLU A 287 -33.05 -22.38 2.96
N LEU A 288 -32.24 -21.92 1.98
CA LEU A 288 -32.51 -22.19 0.58
C LEU A 288 -32.42 -23.68 0.23
N LEU A 289 -31.46 -24.41 0.81
CA LEU A 289 -31.28 -25.84 0.58
C LEU A 289 -32.42 -26.65 1.17
N GLU A 290 -33.13 -26.18 2.22
CA GLU A 290 -34.36 -26.83 2.75
C GLU A 290 -35.52 -26.81 1.75
N GLY A 291 -35.50 -25.85 0.79
CA GLY A 291 -36.52 -25.78 -0.26
C GLY A 291 -36.29 -26.74 -1.45
N VAL A 292 -35.22 -27.52 -1.44
CA VAL A 292 -34.86 -28.45 -2.53
C VAL A 292 -34.87 -29.89 -1.99
N SER A 293 -34.94 -30.88 -2.87
CA SER A 293 -34.89 -32.29 -2.41
C SER A 293 -33.55 -32.61 -1.75
N GLU A 294 -33.53 -33.49 -0.75
CA GLU A 294 -32.31 -33.89 -0.01
C GLU A 294 -31.20 -34.39 -0.94
N GLU A 295 -31.55 -35.03 -2.06
CA GLU A 295 -30.61 -35.50 -3.06
C GLU A 295 -29.97 -34.34 -3.85
N ASP A 296 -30.80 -33.35 -4.20
CA ASP A 296 -30.33 -32.16 -4.95
C ASP A 296 -29.56 -31.21 -4.03
N ALA A 297 -29.95 -31.10 -2.76
CA ALA A 297 -29.19 -30.37 -1.75
C ALA A 297 -27.77 -30.95 -1.57
N LYS A 298 -27.63 -32.27 -1.47
CA LYS A 298 -26.33 -32.97 -1.44
C LYS A 298 -25.52 -32.77 -2.72
N LEU A 299 -26.20 -32.76 -3.87
CA LEU A 299 -25.56 -32.49 -5.15
C LEU A 299 -24.99 -31.07 -5.17
N LEU A 300 -25.75 -30.06 -4.81
CA LEU A 300 -25.33 -28.66 -4.74
C LEU A 300 -24.20 -28.48 -3.72
N THR A 301 -24.30 -29.08 -2.54
CA THR A 301 -23.26 -29.04 -1.51
C THR A 301 -21.91 -29.57 -2.02
N LEU A 302 -21.90 -30.69 -2.75
CA LEU A 302 -20.68 -31.27 -3.34
C LEU A 302 -20.16 -30.43 -4.52
N ARG A 303 -21.09 -29.93 -5.37
CA ARG A 303 -20.71 -29.15 -6.54
C ARG A 303 -20.07 -27.82 -6.16
N PHE A 304 -20.62 -27.15 -5.17
CA PHE A 304 -20.18 -25.78 -4.76
C PHE A 304 -19.30 -25.78 -3.50
N GLY A 305 -19.10 -26.93 -2.86
CA GLY A 305 -18.24 -27.04 -1.66
C GLY A 305 -18.81 -26.32 -0.43
N LEU A 306 -20.15 -26.27 -0.27
CA LEU A 306 -20.83 -25.45 0.73
C LEU A 306 -20.55 -25.85 2.18
N GLU A 307 -20.07 -27.07 2.44
CA GLU A 307 -19.67 -27.55 3.78
C GLU A 307 -18.15 -27.46 4.01
N GLY A 308 -17.46 -26.50 3.37
CA GLY A 308 -16.02 -26.28 3.55
C GLY A 308 -15.14 -27.21 2.72
N GLY A 309 -15.70 -27.93 1.77
CA GLY A 309 -14.97 -28.76 0.80
C GLY A 309 -14.57 -27.96 -0.45
N LEU A 310 -13.66 -28.54 -1.28
CA LEU A 310 -13.38 -27.99 -2.60
C LEU A 310 -14.54 -28.28 -3.56
N PRO A 311 -14.94 -27.34 -4.43
CA PRO A 311 -15.94 -27.58 -5.47
C PRO A 311 -15.55 -28.75 -6.37
N LEU A 312 -16.47 -29.66 -6.59
CA LEU A 312 -16.22 -30.86 -7.40
C LEU A 312 -16.71 -30.66 -8.85
N SER A 313 -15.99 -31.27 -9.81
CA SER A 313 -16.44 -31.33 -11.20
C SER A 313 -17.74 -32.16 -11.33
N PRO A 314 -18.55 -31.96 -12.40
CA PRO A 314 -19.74 -32.78 -12.64
C PRO A 314 -19.42 -34.28 -12.70
N ALA A 315 -18.25 -34.65 -13.24
CA ALA A 315 -17.78 -36.04 -13.32
C ALA A 315 -17.45 -36.62 -11.95
N ASP A 316 -16.83 -35.84 -11.07
CA ASP A 316 -16.46 -36.26 -9.72
C ASP A 316 -17.68 -36.33 -8.79
N THR A 317 -18.59 -35.35 -8.93
CA THR A 317 -19.87 -35.37 -8.22
C THR A 317 -20.71 -36.57 -8.63
N GLY A 318 -20.78 -36.84 -9.94
CA GLY A 318 -21.47 -38.03 -10.45
C GLY A 318 -20.89 -39.33 -9.91
N ARG A 319 -19.56 -39.47 -9.83
CA ARG A 319 -18.91 -40.63 -9.22
C ARG A 319 -19.27 -40.81 -7.74
N LYS A 320 -19.43 -39.75 -6.98
CA LYS A 320 -19.80 -39.80 -5.57
C LYS A 320 -21.29 -40.12 -5.34
N LEU A 321 -22.17 -39.64 -6.21
CA LEU A 321 -23.61 -39.82 -6.10
C LEU A 321 -24.18 -40.96 -6.93
N GLY A 322 -23.34 -41.64 -7.75
CA GLY A 322 -23.80 -42.72 -8.63
C GLY A 322 -24.57 -42.21 -9.85
N LEU A 323 -24.35 -40.98 -10.29
CA LEU A 323 -25.01 -40.31 -11.42
C LEU A 323 -24.05 -40.15 -12.59
N THR A 324 -24.57 -40.06 -13.78
CA THR A 324 -23.76 -39.67 -14.95
C THR A 324 -23.47 -38.14 -14.90
N PRO A 325 -22.38 -37.63 -15.50
CA PRO A 325 -22.09 -36.18 -15.53
C PRO A 325 -23.20 -35.36 -16.16
N GLU A 326 -23.90 -35.94 -17.15
CA GLU A 326 -25.03 -35.27 -17.84
C GLU A 326 -26.26 -35.13 -16.88
N GLU A 327 -26.54 -36.16 -16.08
CA GLU A 327 -27.59 -36.14 -15.07
C GLU A 327 -27.26 -35.14 -13.95
N VAL A 328 -26.00 -35.01 -13.55
CA VAL A 328 -25.54 -34.01 -12.58
C VAL A 328 -25.82 -32.61 -13.07
N VAL A 329 -25.44 -32.28 -14.31
CA VAL A 329 -25.67 -30.96 -14.89
C VAL A 329 -27.17 -30.65 -15.06
N ALA A 330 -27.96 -31.62 -15.47
CA ALA A 330 -29.42 -31.47 -15.63
C ALA A 330 -30.11 -31.23 -14.27
N ARG A 331 -29.74 -31.99 -13.23
CA ARG A 331 -30.27 -31.81 -11.87
C ARG A 331 -29.79 -30.50 -11.23
N GLU A 332 -28.56 -30.13 -11.42
CA GLU A 332 -27.99 -28.82 -10.98
C GLU A 332 -28.81 -27.66 -11.55
N ALA A 333 -29.04 -27.67 -12.89
CA ALA A 333 -29.81 -26.63 -13.55
C ALA A 333 -31.29 -26.58 -13.06
N ALA A 334 -31.89 -27.74 -12.81
CA ALA A 334 -33.25 -27.83 -12.30
C ALA A 334 -33.32 -27.30 -10.85
N ALA A 335 -32.40 -27.71 -9.97
CA ALA A 335 -32.34 -27.26 -8.58
C ALA A 335 -32.11 -25.74 -8.48
N LEU A 336 -31.15 -25.21 -9.26
CA LEU A 336 -30.90 -23.76 -9.31
C LEU A 336 -32.10 -22.96 -9.85
N SER A 337 -32.87 -23.52 -10.81
CA SER A 337 -34.08 -22.88 -11.31
C SER A 337 -35.20 -22.85 -10.27
N MET A 338 -35.31 -23.87 -9.42
CA MET A 338 -36.24 -23.89 -8.29
C MET A 338 -35.88 -22.84 -7.23
N LEU A 339 -34.59 -22.75 -6.88
CA LEU A 339 -34.09 -21.77 -5.91
C LEU A 339 -34.27 -20.32 -6.38
N ARG A 340 -34.15 -20.08 -7.69
CA ARG A 340 -34.37 -18.75 -8.28
C ARG A 340 -35.82 -18.28 -8.26
N ASN A 341 -36.74 -19.18 -8.18
CA ASN A 341 -38.18 -18.89 -8.21
C ASN A 341 -38.84 -18.88 -6.79
N GLN A 342 -38.05 -19.10 -5.74
CA GLN A 342 -38.41 -18.87 -4.34
C GLN A 342 -38.02 -17.47 -3.89
#